data_428fa0b83877d9c75fd564e023b9b729
#
_entry.id   428fa0b83877d9c75fd564e023b9b729
#
_cell.length_a   1.000
_cell.length_b   1.000
_cell.length_c   1.000
_cell.angle_alpha   90.00
_cell.angle_beta   90.00
_cell.angle_gamma   90.00
#
_symmetry.space_group_name_H-M   'P 1'
#
loop_
_entity.id
_entity.type
_entity.pdbx_description
1 polymer ?
#
loop_
_entity_poly.entity_id
_entity_poly.type
_entity_poly.pdbx_seq_one_letter_code
_entity_poly.pdbx_strand_id
1 'polypeptide(L)'
;MANKGRLTTGIFCLFLAGLLAWHIALPDRARSETENRTLAQFPDFSWETLKNGSFTAGMEDYFADQFPLRDGWTGLKARCEQMLGKREFNGVYLCGDTLIAKVDEPDRLQAEKNLDYVKRFGEAAHGQVLLGLIPSAAEVWKDRLPQGAPSFDQAAFIQSAAEKTGLPTVDLLGALTEHAGEPIYYRTDH
;
A
#
# COMPACT_ATOMS: atom_id res chain seq x y z
N MET A 1 -20.07 -28.84 -34.83
CA MET A 1 -19.56 -28.25 -33.60
C MET A 1 -18.01 -28.17 -33.52
N ALA A 2 -17.27 -29.12 -34.08
CA ALA A 2 -15.79 -29.14 -34.05
C ALA A 2 -15.08 -27.91 -34.71
N ASN A 3 -15.70 -27.26 -35.68
CA ASN A 3 -15.08 -26.15 -36.40
C ASN A 3 -15.07 -24.82 -35.59
N LYS A 4 -16.09 -24.61 -34.75
CA LYS A 4 -16.15 -23.39 -33.88
C LYS A 4 -15.05 -23.42 -32.81
N GLY A 5 -14.78 -24.58 -32.20
CA GLY A 5 -13.68 -24.72 -31.22
C GLY A 5 -12.31 -24.46 -31.81
N ARG A 6 -12.04 -25.00 -32.99
CA ARG A 6 -10.76 -24.78 -33.70
C ARG A 6 -10.57 -23.29 -34.08
N LEU A 7 -11.64 -22.62 -34.52
CA LEU A 7 -11.58 -21.19 -34.82
C LEU A 7 -11.29 -20.36 -33.58
N THR A 8 -11.99 -20.63 -32.48
CA THR A 8 -11.77 -19.93 -31.20
C THR A 8 -10.34 -20.13 -30.69
N THR A 9 -9.82 -21.37 -30.73
CA THR A 9 -8.43 -21.66 -30.35
C THR A 9 -7.44 -20.94 -31.27
N GLY A 10 -7.69 -20.93 -32.58
CA GLY A 10 -6.83 -20.20 -33.54
C GLY A 10 -6.78 -18.70 -33.26
N ILE A 11 -7.93 -18.06 -33.01
CA ILE A 11 -8.01 -16.63 -32.66
C ILE A 11 -7.27 -16.35 -31.34
N PHE A 12 -7.43 -17.22 -30.32
CA PHE A 12 -6.75 -17.07 -29.05
C PHE A 12 -5.22 -17.22 -29.19
N CYS A 13 -4.75 -18.19 -29.95
CA CYS A 13 -3.31 -18.35 -30.22
C CYS A 13 -2.73 -17.15 -30.99
N LEU A 14 -3.46 -16.62 -31.99
CA LEU A 14 -3.06 -15.41 -32.71
C LEU A 14 -3.00 -14.18 -31.80
N PHE A 15 -3.95 -14.05 -30.90
CA PHE A 15 -3.96 -12.98 -29.90
C PHE A 15 -2.73 -13.06 -28.98
N LEU A 16 -2.42 -14.23 -28.44
CA LEU A 16 -1.23 -14.44 -27.59
C LEU A 16 0.07 -14.19 -28.37
N ALA A 17 0.17 -14.68 -29.60
CA ALA A 17 1.33 -14.44 -30.45
C ALA A 17 1.50 -12.94 -30.78
N GLY A 18 0.40 -12.23 -31.01
CA GLY A 18 0.40 -10.80 -31.21
C GLY A 18 0.89 -10.02 -29.99
N LEU A 19 0.43 -10.40 -28.78
CA LEU A 19 0.90 -9.79 -27.54
C LEU A 19 2.39 -10.06 -27.31
N LEU A 20 2.86 -11.27 -27.56
CA LEU A 20 4.28 -11.62 -27.45
C LEU A 20 5.14 -10.83 -28.44
N ALA A 21 4.72 -10.75 -29.70
CA ALA A 21 5.41 -9.97 -30.72
C ALA A 21 5.46 -8.46 -30.34
N TRP A 22 4.37 -7.94 -29.80
CA TRP A 22 4.31 -6.56 -29.30
C TRP A 22 5.25 -6.36 -28.11
N HIS A 23 5.26 -7.28 -27.16
CA HIS A 23 6.19 -7.23 -26.00
C HIS A 23 7.65 -7.19 -26.49
N ILE A 24 8.04 -8.04 -27.44
CA ILE A 24 9.40 -8.08 -27.97
C ILE A 24 9.76 -6.78 -28.76
N ALA A 25 8.77 -6.15 -29.40
CA ALA A 25 8.99 -4.96 -30.21
C ALA A 25 9.06 -3.65 -29.39
N LEU A 26 8.55 -3.64 -28.16
CA LEU A 26 8.59 -2.47 -27.29
C LEU A 26 9.96 -2.36 -26.58
N PRO A 27 10.51 -1.15 -26.45
CA PRO A 27 11.68 -0.92 -25.63
C PRO A 27 11.36 -1.13 -24.15
N ASP A 28 12.30 -1.71 -23.40
CA ASP A 28 12.17 -1.87 -21.97
C ASP A 28 12.11 -0.52 -21.25
N ARG A 29 11.24 -0.42 -20.26
CA ARG A 29 11.11 0.74 -19.37
C ARG A 29 11.94 0.50 -18.10
N ALA A 30 12.76 1.48 -17.75
CA ALA A 30 13.60 1.39 -16.53
C ALA A 30 12.80 1.63 -15.23
N ARG A 31 11.72 2.42 -15.31
CA ARG A 31 10.94 2.84 -14.13
C ARG A 31 9.46 2.94 -14.45
N SER A 32 8.63 2.64 -13.46
CA SER A 32 7.20 2.99 -13.44
C SER A 32 7.03 4.33 -12.71
N GLU A 33 6.47 5.32 -13.38
CA GLU A 33 6.14 6.60 -12.74
C GLU A 33 4.90 6.48 -11.85
N THR A 34 3.96 5.61 -12.24
CA THR A 34 2.72 5.37 -11.48
C THR A 34 2.96 4.65 -10.16
N GLU A 35 3.93 3.74 -10.13
CA GLU A 35 4.30 2.98 -8.92
C GLU A 35 5.53 3.53 -8.20
N ASN A 36 6.17 4.55 -8.78
CA ASN A 36 7.40 5.17 -8.27
C ASN A 36 8.51 4.16 -7.93
N ARG A 37 8.67 3.10 -8.76
CA ARG A 37 9.69 2.07 -8.57
C ARG A 37 10.44 1.73 -9.85
N THR A 38 11.62 1.13 -9.71
CA THR A 38 12.35 0.52 -10.83
C THR A 38 11.62 -0.73 -11.31
N LEU A 39 11.59 -0.94 -12.62
CA LEU A 39 11.04 -2.14 -13.24
C LEU A 39 12.12 -3.17 -13.49
N ALA A 40 11.74 -4.45 -13.37
CA ALA A 40 12.64 -5.56 -13.67
C ALA A 40 13.14 -5.47 -15.11
N GLN A 41 14.43 -5.66 -15.28
CA GLN A 41 15.10 -5.74 -16.59
C GLN A 41 15.36 -7.19 -16.95
N PHE A 42 15.64 -7.47 -18.22
CA PHE A 42 15.96 -8.82 -18.66
C PHE A 42 17.11 -9.41 -17.83
N PRO A 43 16.91 -10.56 -17.18
CA PRO A 43 17.90 -11.10 -16.26
C PRO A 43 19.13 -11.68 -17.00
N ASP A 44 20.29 -11.54 -16.37
CA ASP A 44 21.53 -12.13 -16.88
C ASP A 44 21.45 -13.66 -16.85
N PHE A 45 21.69 -14.27 -18.02
CA PHE A 45 21.70 -15.71 -18.15
C PHE A 45 23.05 -16.30 -17.72
N SER A 46 23.01 -17.27 -16.82
CA SER A 46 24.13 -18.19 -16.55
C SER A 46 23.58 -19.58 -16.22
N TRP A 47 24.43 -20.59 -16.37
CA TRP A 47 24.05 -21.98 -15.98
C TRP A 47 23.78 -22.09 -14.47
N GLU A 48 24.41 -21.26 -13.67
CA GLU A 48 24.19 -21.18 -12.22
C GLU A 48 22.83 -20.58 -11.90
N THR A 49 22.50 -19.42 -12.50
CA THR A 49 21.20 -18.75 -12.31
C THR A 49 20.02 -19.58 -12.82
N LEU A 50 20.26 -20.39 -13.87
CA LEU A 50 19.23 -21.33 -14.35
C LEU A 50 19.02 -22.49 -13.36
N LYS A 51 20.10 -23.08 -12.82
CA LYS A 51 20.02 -24.21 -11.89
C LYS A 51 19.43 -23.85 -10.53
N ASN A 52 19.73 -22.66 -10.01
CA ASN A 52 19.20 -22.19 -8.73
C ASN A 52 17.82 -21.54 -8.84
N GLY A 53 17.26 -21.42 -10.06
CA GLY A 53 15.93 -20.84 -10.32
C GLY A 53 15.87 -19.31 -10.37
N SER A 54 16.96 -18.61 -10.11
CA SER A 54 16.95 -17.13 -10.09
C SER A 54 16.71 -16.52 -11.48
N PHE A 55 17.22 -17.19 -12.54
CA PHE A 55 16.93 -16.75 -13.91
C PHE A 55 15.43 -16.85 -14.21
N THR A 56 14.79 -17.96 -13.86
CA THR A 56 13.35 -18.17 -14.10
C THR A 56 12.51 -17.15 -13.33
N ALA A 57 12.84 -16.93 -12.06
CA ALA A 57 12.16 -15.89 -11.25
C ALA A 57 12.36 -14.49 -11.84
N GLY A 58 13.58 -14.14 -12.25
CA GLY A 58 13.86 -12.86 -12.92
C GLY A 58 13.10 -12.69 -14.24
N MET A 59 12.90 -13.78 -15.01
CA MET A 59 12.08 -13.75 -16.22
C MET A 59 10.60 -13.52 -15.93
N GLU A 60 10.06 -14.12 -14.86
CA GLU A 60 8.67 -13.86 -14.42
C GLU A 60 8.47 -12.38 -14.05
N ASP A 61 9.38 -11.83 -13.26
CA ASP A 61 9.35 -10.40 -12.88
C ASP A 61 9.49 -9.50 -14.12
N TYR A 62 10.41 -9.83 -15.03
CA TYR A 62 10.60 -9.08 -16.27
C TYR A 62 9.33 -9.07 -17.13
N PHE A 63 8.72 -10.23 -17.39
CA PHE A 63 7.49 -10.30 -18.17
C PHE A 63 6.33 -9.57 -17.49
N ALA A 64 6.23 -9.65 -16.16
CA ALA A 64 5.20 -8.94 -15.41
C ALA A 64 5.38 -7.42 -15.48
N ASP A 65 6.61 -6.92 -15.41
CA ASP A 65 6.92 -5.50 -15.39
C ASP A 65 6.94 -4.83 -16.77
N GLN A 66 7.41 -5.56 -17.79
CA GLN A 66 7.50 -5.06 -19.17
C GLN A 66 6.29 -5.41 -20.03
N PHE A 67 5.22 -5.98 -19.44
CA PHE A 67 4.03 -6.37 -20.19
C PHE A 67 3.40 -5.16 -20.92
N PRO A 68 3.04 -5.30 -22.22
CA PRO A 68 2.42 -4.21 -22.97
C PRO A 68 1.19 -3.63 -22.28
N LEU A 69 1.13 -2.31 -22.15
CA LEU A 69 0.03 -1.59 -21.50
C LEU A 69 -0.22 -2.01 -20.03
N ARG A 70 0.79 -2.49 -19.32
CA ARG A 70 0.70 -2.95 -17.92
C ARG A 70 -0.11 -2.00 -17.03
N ASP A 71 0.20 -0.71 -17.06
CA ASP A 71 -0.49 0.29 -16.23
C ASP A 71 -1.99 0.39 -16.60
N GLY A 72 -2.31 0.20 -17.88
CA GLY A 72 -3.70 0.14 -18.36
C GLY A 72 -4.45 -1.09 -17.84
N TRP A 73 -3.81 -2.25 -17.84
CA TRP A 73 -4.41 -3.49 -17.30
C TRP A 73 -4.58 -3.42 -15.79
N THR A 74 -3.61 -2.88 -15.07
CA THR A 74 -3.69 -2.65 -13.63
C THR A 74 -4.83 -1.68 -13.29
N GLY A 75 -4.94 -0.59 -14.05
CA GLY A 75 -6.04 0.36 -13.90
C GLY A 75 -7.41 -0.25 -14.23
N LEU A 76 -7.51 -1.07 -15.28
CA LEU A 76 -8.74 -1.78 -15.63
C LEU A 76 -9.14 -2.75 -14.51
N LYS A 77 -8.19 -3.55 -14.00
CA LYS A 77 -8.43 -4.44 -12.86
C LYS A 77 -8.96 -3.68 -11.65
N ALA A 78 -8.31 -2.59 -11.25
CA ALA A 78 -8.74 -1.76 -10.12
C ALA A 78 -10.16 -1.22 -10.30
N ARG A 79 -10.51 -0.76 -11.52
CA ARG A 79 -11.88 -0.30 -11.84
C ARG A 79 -12.90 -1.43 -11.76
N CYS A 80 -12.60 -2.61 -12.28
CA CYS A 80 -13.48 -3.77 -12.17
C CYS A 80 -13.69 -4.18 -10.71
N GLU A 81 -12.63 -4.23 -9.91
CA GLU A 81 -12.73 -4.54 -8.48
C GLU A 81 -13.55 -3.48 -7.73
N GLN A 82 -13.40 -2.19 -8.07
CA GLN A 82 -14.19 -1.11 -7.51
C GLN A 82 -15.68 -1.24 -7.89
N MET A 83 -15.99 -1.61 -9.12
CA MET A 83 -17.37 -1.87 -9.57
C MET A 83 -18.00 -3.05 -8.82
N LEU A 84 -17.20 -4.04 -8.42
CA LEU A 84 -17.62 -5.17 -7.58
C LEU A 84 -17.74 -4.80 -6.09
N GLY A 85 -17.53 -3.53 -5.73
CA GLY A 85 -17.71 -3.03 -4.36
C GLY A 85 -16.42 -3.01 -3.52
N LYS A 86 -15.27 -3.38 -4.06
CA LYS A 86 -14.00 -3.29 -3.34
C LYS A 86 -13.67 -1.82 -3.04
N ARG A 87 -13.35 -1.53 -1.78
CA ARG A 87 -13.06 -0.18 -1.27
C ARG A 87 -11.68 -0.08 -0.64
N GLU A 88 -10.93 -1.18 -0.56
CA GLU A 88 -9.57 -1.22 -0.04
C GLU A 88 -8.63 -1.77 -1.12
N PHE A 89 -7.54 -1.08 -1.37
CA PHE A 89 -6.53 -1.43 -2.35
C PHE A 89 -5.15 -1.27 -1.72
N ASN A 90 -4.43 -2.37 -1.55
CA ASN A 90 -3.07 -2.39 -1.02
C ASN A 90 -2.92 -1.62 0.32
N GLY A 91 -3.85 -1.79 1.24
CA GLY A 91 -3.82 -1.12 2.53
C GLY A 91 -4.31 0.33 2.52
N VAL A 92 -4.99 0.76 1.44
CA VAL A 92 -5.56 2.10 1.33
C VAL A 92 -7.06 2.01 1.08
N TYR A 93 -7.84 2.71 1.88
CA TYR A 93 -9.29 2.84 1.70
C TYR A 93 -9.62 3.96 0.72
N LEU A 94 -10.54 3.67 -0.19
CA LEU A 94 -11.12 4.66 -1.10
C LEU A 94 -12.38 5.26 -0.46
N CYS A 95 -12.26 6.47 0.07
CA CYS A 95 -13.28 7.19 0.83
C CYS A 95 -13.81 8.39 0.04
N GLY A 96 -14.64 8.12 -0.97
CA GLY A 96 -15.10 9.17 -1.89
C GLY A 96 -13.96 9.73 -2.73
N ASP A 97 -13.58 10.97 -2.48
CA ASP A 97 -12.47 11.67 -3.14
C ASP A 97 -11.16 11.65 -2.32
N THR A 98 -11.12 10.88 -1.25
CA THR A 98 -10.00 10.84 -0.31
C THR A 98 -9.47 9.42 -0.18
N LEU A 99 -8.15 9.29 -0.14
CA LEU A 99 -7.44 8.06 0.15
C LEU A 99 -7.03 8.06 1.62
N ILE A 100 -7.38 7.01 2.35
CA ILE A 100 -7.04 6.88 3.76
C ILE A 100 -6.27 5.59 3.97
N ALA A 101 -5.02 5.69 4.40
CA ALA A 101 -4.21 4.52 4.70
C ALA A 101 -4.82 3.72 5.84
N LYS A 102 -4.92 2.40 5.66
CA LYS A 102 -5.28 1.48 6.72
C LYS A 102 -4.17 1.46 7.76
N VAL A 103 -4.54 1.55 9.01
CA VAL A 103 -3.60 1.40 10.12
C VAL A 103 -3.86 0.07 10.80
N ASP A 104 -2.88 -0.81 10.75
CA ASP A 104 -2.92 -2.10 11.43
C ASP A 104 -2.46 -1.95 12.89
N GLU A 105 -2.86 -2.91 13.73
CA GLU A 105 -2.42 -2.96 15.12
C GLU A 105 -0.89 -3.10 15.19
N PRO A 106 -0.18 -2.23 15.93
CA PRO A 106 1.27 -2.34 16.07
C PRO A 106 1.66 -3.61 16.84
N ASP A 107 2.89 -4.07 16.65
CA ASP A 107 3.44 -5.12 17.51
C ASP A 107 3.40 -4.66 18.98
N ARG A 108 2.60 -5.36 19.77
CA ARG A 108 2.32 -4.99 21.15
C ARG A 108 3.58 -4.96 22.01
N LEU A 109 4.47 -5.94 21.84
CA LEU A 109 5.71 -6.02 22.63
C LEU A 109 6.67 -4.89 22.27
N GLN A 110 6.76 -4.56 20.98
CA GLN A 110 7.60 -3.45 20.54
C GLN A 110 7.03 -2.11 20.99
N ALA A 111 5.71 -1.91 20.88
CA ALA A 111 5.04 -0.70 21.35
C ALA A 111 5.26 -0.49 22.86
N GLU A 112 5.11 -1.54 23.66
CA GLU A 112 5.36 -1.50 25.11
C GLU A 112 6.80 -1.13 25.44
N LYS A 113 7.79 -1.73 24.77
CA LYS A 113 9.21 -1.39 24.94
C LYS A 113 9.48 0.07 24.58
N ASN A 114 8.88 0.55 23.48
CA ASN A 114 9.06 1.93 23.07
C ASN A 114 8.51 2.91 24.11
N LEU A 115 7.33 2.63 24.67
CA LEU A 115 6.75 3.45 25.74
C LEU A 115 7.60 3.42 27.01
N ASP A 116 8.19 2.27 27.38
CA ASP A 116 9.11 2.18 28.51
C ASP A 116 10.39 3.02 28.28
N TYR A 117 10.91 3.07 27.06
CA TYR A 117 12.04 3.95 26.73
C TYR A 117 11.65 5.43 26.82
N VAL A 118 10.48 5.81 26.32
CA VAL A 118 9.96 7.19 26.41
C VAL A 118 9.79 7.61 27.87
N LYS A 119 9.23 6.72 28.71
CA LYS A 119 9.09 6.96 30.15
C LYS A 119 10.45 7.20 30.82
N ARG A 120 11.43 6.30 30.61
CA ARG A 120 12.78 6.43 31.17
C ARG A 120 13.47 7.71 30.69
N PHE A 121 13.28 8.06 29.41
CA PHE A 121 13.79 9.33 28.90
C PHE A 121 13.19 10.53 29.61
N GLY A 122 11.87 10.53 29.85
CA GLY A 122 11.21 11.59 30.61
C GLY A 122 11.70 11.71 32.06
N GLU A 123 11.96 10.55 32.72
CA GLU A 123 12.50 10.51 34.09
C GLU A 123 13.97 11.01 34.17
N ALA A 124 14.76 10.78 33.13
CA ALA A 124 16.16 11.16 33.08
C ALA A 124 16.40 12.59 32.57
N ALA A 125 15.44 13.19 31.91
CA ALA A 125 15.57 14.51 31.31
C ALA A 125 15.67 15.61 32.36
N HIS A 126 16.57 16.57 32.18
CA HIS A 126 16.71 17.74 33.08
C HIS A 126 15.72 18.86 32.81
N GLY A 127 14.72 18.64 31.93
CA GLY A 127 13.73 19.62 31.52
C GLY A 127 12.34 19.01 31.41
N GLN A 128 11.35 19.82 31.05
CA GLN A 128 10.00 19.35 30.81
C GLN A 128 9.94 18.55 29.51
N VAL A 129 9.47 17.31 29.58
CA VAL A 129 9.21 16.44 28.42
C VAL A 129 7.71 16.36 28.23
N LEU A 130 7.25 16.59 27.00
CA LEU A 130 5.86 16.47 26.60
C LEU A 130 5.73 15.30 25.61
N LEU A 131 4.69 14.48 25.77
CA LEU A 131 4.35 13.42 24.84
C LEU A 131 3.30 13.91 23.84
N GLY A 132 3.62 13.91 22.56
CA GLY A 132 2.67 14.20 21.48
C GLY A 132 2.59 13.02 20.52
N LEU A 133 1.48 12.29 20.50
CA LEU A 133 1.20 11.24 19.53
C LEU A 133 0.24 11.78 18.47
N ILE A 134 0.70 11.79 17.22
CA ILE A 134 -0.07 12.32 16.10
C ILE A 134 -0.95 11.20 15.55
N PRO A 135 -2.29 11.32 15.59
CA PRO A 135 -3.18 10.34 14.99
C PRO A 135 -3.07 10.38 13.46
N SER A 136 -3.37 9.28 12.81
CA SER A 136 -3.46 9.22 11.36
C SER A 136 -4.83 9.72 10.87
N ALA A 137 -4.94 9.94 9.55
CA ALA A 137 -6.21 10.28 8.90
C ALA A 137 -7.31 9.23 9.17
N ALA A 138 -6.95 7.95 9.35
CA ALA A 138 -7.90 6.88 9.65
C ALA A 138 -8.59 7.05 11.02
N GLU A 139 -7.98 7.70 11.98
CA GLU A 139 -8.60 7.98 13.27
C GLU A 139 -9.42 9.28 13.21
N VAL A 140 -8.85 10.37 12.69
CA VAL A 140 -9.51 11.69 12.66
C VAL A 140 -10.70 11.70 11.70
N TRP A 141 -10.61 10.98 10.57
CA TRP A 141 -11.67 10.85 9.58
C TRP A 141 -12.35 9.46 9.63
N LYS A 142 -12.50 8.90 10.81
CA LYS A 142 -13.08 7.57 11.05
C LYS A 142 -14.49 7.41 10.47
N ASP A 143 -15.26 8.49 10.48
CA ASP A 143 -16.59 8.57 9.87
C ASP A 143 -16.61 8.48 8.34
N ARG A 144 -15.48 8.76 7.69
CA ARG A 144 -15.32 8.64 6.22
C ARG A 144 -14.94 7.23 5.77
N LEU A 145 -14.48 6.38 6.68
CA LEU A 145 -14.09 5.01 6.35
C LEU A 145 -15.28 4.19 5.82
N PRO A 146 -15.05 3.23 4.91
CA PRO A 146 -16.09 2.30 4.50
C PRO A 146 -16.70 1.58 5.69
N GLN A 147 -18.01 1.33 5.64
CA GLN A 147 -18.70 0.63 6.72
C GLN A 147 -18.07 -0.74 6.99
N GLY A 148 -17.69 -0.99 8.25
CA GLY A 148 -17.03 -2.21 8.67
C GLY A 148 -15.54 -2.30 8.31
N ALA A 149 -14.92 -1.21 7.85
CA ALA A 149 -13.49 -1.17 7.60
C ALA A 149 -12.72 -1.39 8.90
N PRO A 150 -11.85 -2.42 8.99
CA PRO A 150 -11.02 -2.62 10.16
C PRO A 150 -10.01 -1.47 10.26
N SER A 151 -9.95 -0.86 11.44
CA SER A 151 -9.00 0.20 11.77
C SER A 151 -8.53 0.01 13.20
N PHE A 152 -7.25 0.24 13.45
CA PHE A 152 -6.67 0.24 14.79
C PHE A 152 -7.22 1.42 15.60
N ASP A 153 -7.63 1.18 16.84
CA ASP A 153 -8.13 2.22 17.75
C ASP A 153 -6.95 3.05 18.30
N GLN A 154 -6.60 4.11 17.56
CA GLN A 154 -5.49 4.97 17.92
C GLN A 154 -5.83 5.87 19.12
N ALA A 155 -7.09 6.22 19.31
CA ALA A 155 -7.53 7.00 20.46
C ALA A 155 -7.28 6.25 21.78
N ALA A 156 -7.68 4.98 21.85
CA ALA A 156 -7.40 4.12 22.99
C ALA A 156 -5.90 3.91 23.21
N PHE A 157 -5.13 3.77 22.13
CA PHE A 157 -3.68 3.63 22.23
C PHE A 157 -3.01 4.90 22.76
N ILE A 158 -3.40 6.08 22.30
CA ILE A 158 -2.88 7.39 22.76
C ILE A 158 -3.15 7.57 24.25
N GLN A 159 -4.36 7.24 24.70
CA GLN A 159 -4.71 7.29 26.12
C GLN A 159 -3.84 6.32 26.95
N SER A 160 -3.72 5.08 26.51
CA SER A 160 -2.90 4.06 27.18
C SER A 160 -1.42 4.47 27.26
N ALA A 161 -0.90 5.10 26.19
CA ALA A 161 0.47 5.58 26.16
C ALA A 161 0.71 6.72 27.15
N ALA A 162 -0.25 7.66 27.28
CA ALA A 162 -0.21 8.72 28.28
C ALA A 162 -0.18 8.16 29.71
N GLU A 163 -1.08 7.23 29.99
CA GLU A 163 -1.17 6.56 31.32
C GLU A 163 0.12 5.80 31.65
N LYS A 164 0.67 5.05 30.69
CA LYS A 164 1.86 4.23 30.89
C LYS A 164 3.12 5.06 31.09
N THR A 165 3.29 6.12 30.34
CA THR A 165 4.47 6.98 30.46
C THR A 165 4.39 7.94 31.64
N GLY A 166 3.19 8.37 32.03
CA GLY A 166 2.96 9.38 33.06
C GLY A 166 3.46 10.77 32.67
N LEU A 167 3.78 10.99 31.41
CA LEU A 167 4.25 12.29 30.89
C LEU A 167 3.07 13.21 30.57
N PRO A 168 3.23 14.53 30.75
CA PRO A 168 2.25 15.49 30.24
C PRO A 168 2.07 15.30 28.74
N THR A 169 0.82 15.24 28.28
CA THR A 169 0.49 14.99 26.88
C THR A 169 -0.04 16.23 26.18
N VAL A 170 0.25 16.34 24.89
CA VAL A 170 -0.39 17.31 24.00
C VAL A 170 -1.57 16.62 23.33
N ASP A 171 -2.77 17.20 23.47
CA ASP A 171 -3.99 16.66 22.85
C ASP A 171 -4.04 16.99 21.34
N LEU A 172 -3.26 16.25 20.57
CA LEU A 172 -3.24 16.38 19.11
C LEU A 172 -4.47 15.73 18.46
N LEU A 173 -5.06 14.71 19.10
CA LEU A 173 -6.26 14.07 18.59
C LEU A 173 -7.45 15.01 18.65
N GLY A 174 -7.68 15.68 19.80
CA GLY A 174 -8.74 16.67 19.96
C GLY A 174 -8.58 17.83 18.98
N ALA A 175 -7.39 18.42 18.93
CA ALA A 175 -7.09 19.53 18.03
C ALA A 175 -7.31 19.18 16.55
N LEU A 176 -6.84 18.02 16.07
CA LEU A 176 -7.05 17.61 14.69
C LEU A 176 -8.51 17.23 14.39
N THR A 177 -9.23 16.69 15.38
CA THR A 177 -10.65 16.35 15.23
C THR A 177 -11.52 17.60 15.11
N GLU A 178 -11.22 18.67 15.86
CA GLU A 178 -11.89 19.96 15.73
C GLU A 178 -11.74 20.55 14.32
N HIS A 179 -10.60 20.30 13.68
CA HIS A 179 -10.28 20.76 12.32
C HIS A 179 -10.54 19.71 11.24
N ALA A 180 -11.25 18.61 11.53
CA ALA A 180 -11.47 17.50 10.59
C ALA A 180 -12.15 17.92 9.26
N GLY A 181 -12.84 19.07 9.24
CA GLY A 181 -13.43 19.66 8.02
C GLY A 181 -12.43 20.38 7.12
N GLU A 182 -11.24 20.65 7.60
CA GLU A 182 -10.19 21.38 6.90
C GLU A 182 -9.22 20.39 6.19
N PRO A 183 -8.37 20.87 5.26
CA PRO A 183 -7.39 20.01 4.58
C PRO A 183 -6.14 19.74 5.46
N ILE A 184 -6.34 19.09 6.60
CA ILE A 184 -5.29 18.77 7.59
C ILE A 184 -4.43 17.58 7.19
N TYR A 185 -4.90 16.74 6.26
CA TYR A 185 -4.16 15.65 5.65
C TYR A 185 -4.27 15.72 4.13
N TYR A 186 -3.31 15.13 3.43
CA TYR A 186 -3.40 14.97 1.99
C TYR A 186 -4.58 14.07 1.63
N ARG A 187 -5.34 14.44 0.59
CA ARG A 187 -6.55 13.71 0.19
C ARG A 187 -6.27 12.60 -0.82
N THR A 188 -5.24 12.76 -1.63
CA THR A 188 -4.91 11.86 -2.75
C THR A 188 -3.54 11.21 -2.61
N ASP A 189 -2.82 11.53 -1.53
CA ASP A 189 -1.57 10.91 -1.13
C ASP A 189 -1.71 10.33 0.28
N HIS A 190 -0.91 9.29 0.59
CA HIS A 190 -1.03 8.49 1.83
C HIS A 190 0.34 8.15 2.43
#